data_d6079d5d7b05cd9cd96f9025fb7c7dff
#
_entry.id   d6079d5d7b05cd9cd96f9025fb7c7dff
#
_cell.length_a   1.000
_cell.length_b   1.000
_cell.length_c   1.000
_cell.angle_alpha   90.00
_cell.angle_beta   90.00
_cell.angle_gamma   90.00
#
_symmetry.space_group_name_H-M   'P 1'
#
loop_
_entity.id
_entity.type
_entity.pdbx_description
1 polymer ?
#
loop_
_entity_poly.entity_id
_entity_poly.type
_entity_poly.pdbx_seq_one_letter_code
_entity_poly.pdbx_strand_id
1 'polypeptide(L)'
;DIKVSYMPQNYEECLDEKMTPVEFLTVTGDKEEISKIRTYLGSMKYTPDEMNHPIGDLSGGQKAKLLLLQMSMSGSDVLILDEPTRNFSPLSNPVIRQMLKKFGGAILSISHDRKYMEEVADKVYELTEKGLELKKG
;
A
#
# COMPACT_ATOMS: atom_id res chain seq x y z
N ASP A 1 -11.60 -3.10 19.08
CA ASP A 1 -10.52 -2.16 18.78
C ASP A 1 -10.27 -2.04 17.30
N ILE A 2 -9.96 -0.84 16.83
CA ILE A 2 -9.69 -0.57 15.42
C ILE A 2 -8.19 -0.57 15.19
N LYS A 3 -7.75 -1.35 14.21
CA LYS A 3 -6.35 -1.39 13.83
C LYS A 3 -6.10 -0.46 12.63
N VAL A 4 -5.21 0.50 12.81
CA VAL A 4 -4.89 1.52 11.81
C VAL A 4 -3.46 1.33 11.31
N SER A 5 -3.28 1.36 10.00
CA SER A 5 -1.95 1.39 9.38
C SER A 5 -1.77 2.72 8.66
N TYR A 6 -0.59 3.32 8.80
CA TYR A 6 -0.26 4.61 8.23
C TYR A 6 0.93 4.48 7.27
N MET A 7 0.76 4.95 6.05
CA MET A 7 1.82 5.02 5.05
C MET A 7 2.20 6.48 4.83
N PRO A 8 3.33 6.94 5.40
CA PRO A 8 3.76 8.34 5.27
C PRO A 8 4.34 8.60 3.87
N GLN A 9 4.53 9.88 3.54
CA GLN A 9 5.21 10.25 2.31
C GLN A 9 6.63 9.65 2.26
N ASN A 10 7.31 9.65 3.41
CA ASN A 10 8.65 9.08 3.54
C ASN A 10 8.54 7.61 3.96
N TYR A 11 7.87 6.81 3.13
CA TYR A 11 7.52 5.43 3.44
C TYR A 11 8.73 4.49 3.57
N GLU A 12 9.88 4.87 3.01
CA GLU A 12 11.08 4.03 3.04
C GLU A 12 11.57 3.76 4.48
N GLU A 13 11.28 4.66 5.41
CA GLU A 13 11.60 4.46 6.82
C GLU A 13 10.81 3.30 7.44
N CYS A 14 9.71 2.89 6.82
CA CYS A 14 8.89 1.79 7.30
C CYS A 14 9.37 0.42 6.79
N LEU A 15 10.39 0.40 5.93
CA LEU A 15 10.93 -0.81 5.33
C LEU A 15 12.29 -1.13 5.92
N ASP A 16 12.57 -2.43 6.10
CA ASP A 16 13.93 -2.90 6.39
C ASP A 16 14.58 -3.28 5.07
N GLU A 17 15.44 -2.40 4.55
CA GLU A 17 16.04 -2.58 3.23
C GLU A 17 16.99 -3.78 3.13
N LYS A 18 17.40 -4.36 4.25
CA LYS A 18 18.27 -5.52 4.28
C LYS A 18 17.48 -6.84 4.15
N MET A 19 16.20 -6.82 4.47
CA MET A 19 15.34 -8.00 4.34
C MET A 19 14.93 -8.20 2.88
N THR A 20 14.63 -9.45 2.53
CA THR A 20 13.96 -9.74 1.25
C THR A 20 12.47 -9.48 1.38
N PRO A 21 11.74 -9.28 0.25
CA PRO A 21 10.29 -9.14 0.31
C PRO A 21 9.59 -10.31 1.02
N VAL A 22 10.06 -11.52 0.81
CA VAL A 22 9.48 -12.70 1.49
C VAL A 22 9.65 -12.57 3.00
N GLU A 23 10.86 -12.26 3.46
CA GLU A 23 11.13 -12.10 4.89
C GLU A 23 10.29 -10.98 5.51
N PHE A 24 10.14 -9.87 4.78
CA PHE A 24 9.38 -8.72 5.26
C PHE A 24 7.91 -9.07 5.53
N LEU A 25 7.32 -9.94 4.70
CA LEU A 25 5.92 -10.35 4.84
C LEU A 25 5.74 -11.56 5.77
N THR A 26 6.82 -12.22 6.15
CA THR A 26 6.77 -13.44 6.97
C THR A 26 6.49 -13.12 8.45
N VAL A 27 5.56 -13.85 9.05
CA VAL A 27 5.22 -13.73 10.46
C VAL A 27 5.67 -14.96 11.25
N THR A 28 5.26 -16.14 10.83
CA THR A 28 5.58 -17.38 11.54
C THR A 28 6.85 -18.07 11.02
N GLY A 29 7.13 -17.94 9.74
CA GLY A 29 8.31 -18.53 9.12
C GLY A 29 8.16 -19.99 8.70
N ASP A 30 6.96 -20.56 8.80
CA ASP A 30 6.78 -21.94 8.37
C ASP A 30 6.71 -22.06 6.85
N LYS A 31 6.89 -23.27 6.32
CA LYS A 31 6.97 -23.51 4.89
C LYS A 31 5.68 -23.18 4.15
N GLU A 32 4.53 -23.43 4.75
CA GLU A 32 3.24 -23.10 4.15
C GLU A 32 3.07 -21.60 3.98
N GLU A 33 3.41 -20.85 5.01
CA GLU A 33 3.32 -19.39 4.95
C GLU A 33 4.25 -18.84 3.87
N ILE A 34 5.50 -19.29 3.83
CA ILE A 34 6.48 -18.83 2.85
C ILE A 34 5.99 -19.12 1.42
N SER A 35 5.45 -20.31 1.20
CA SER A 35 4.91 -20.70 -0.11
C SER A 35 3.74 -19.79 -0.53
N LYS A 36 2.84 -19.48 0.39
CA LYS A 36 1.71 -18.57 0.13
C LYS A 36 2.19 -17.17 -0.17
N ILE A 37 3.19 -16.68 0.57
CA ILE A 37 3.76 -15.36 0.34
C ILE A 37 4.38 -15.27 -1.04
N ARG A 38 5.15 -16.28 -1.46
CA ARG A 38 5.76 -16.30 -2.79
C ARG A 38 4.71 -16.31 -3.90
N THR A 39 3.65 -17.09 -3.73
CA THR A 39 2.54 -17.13 -4.68
C THR A 39 1.86 -15.75 -4.76
N TYR A 40 1.62 -15.13 -3.62
CA TYR A 40 1.01 -13.81 -3.54
C TYR A 40 1.87 -12.75 -4.24
N LEU A 41 3.18 -12.73 -3.93
CA LEU A 41 4.10 -11.78 -4.56
C LEU A 41 4.14 -11.97 -6.08
N GLY A 42 4.16 -13.22 -6.55
CA GLY A 42 4.11 -13.51 -7.98
C GLY A 42 2.85 -12.95 -8.63
N SER A 43 1.70 -13.10 -7.98
CA SER A 43 0.43 -12.56 -8.48
C SER A 43 0.45 -11.02 -8.52
N MET A 44 1.27 -10.38 -7.69
CA MET A 44 1.44 -8.93 -7.63
C MET A 44 2.59 -8.43 -8.50
N LYS A 45 3.05 -9.28 -9.42
CA LYS A 45 4.06 -8.94 -10.45
C LYS A 45 5.49 -8.76 -9.91
N TYR A 46 5.82 -9.45 -8.82
CA TYR A 46 7.21 -9.57 -8.40
C TYR A 46 7.87 -10.76 -9.10
N THR A 47 9.09 -10.57 -9.58
CA THR A 47 9.87 -11.66 -10.15
C THR A 47 10.51 -12.50 -9.04
N PRO A 48 10.93 -13.77 -9.34
CA PRO A 48 11.67 -14.55 -8.35
C PRO A 48 12.93 -13.85 -7.85
N ASP A 49 13.64 -13.14 -8.73
CA ASP A 49 14.83 -12.37 -8.34
C ASP A 49 14.46 -11.28 -7.33
N GLU A 50 13.39 -10.54 -7.59
CA GLU A 50 12.93 -9.50 -6.67
C GLU A 50 12.54 -10.08 -5.31
N MET A 51 11.94 -11.26 -5.29
CA MET A 51 11.55 -11.93 -4.04
C MET A 51 12.74 -12.34 -3.17
N ASN A 52 13.87 -12.65 -3.80
CA ASN A 52 15.04 -13.23 -3.14
C ASN A 52 16.18 -12.24 -2.91
N HIS A 53 16.05 -11.00 -3.33
CA HIS A 53 17.06 -9.97 -3.14
C HIS A 53 16.60 -8.93 -2.12
N PRO A 54 17.51 -8.18 -1.51
CA PRO A 54 17.14 -7.18 -0.51
C PRO A 54 16.16 -6.14 -1.04
N ILE A 55 15.24 -5.73 -0.19
CA ILE A 55 14.25 -4.69 -0.52
C ILE A 55 14.92 -3.43 -1.04
N GLY A 56 16.11 -3.10 -0.52
CA GLY A 56 16.87 -1.93 -0.97
C GLY A 56 17.14 -1.90 -2.47
N ASP A 57 17.17 -3.08 -3.13
CA ASP A 57 17.43 -3.19 -4.56
C ASP A 57 16.17 -2.99 -5.44
N LEU A 58 14.99 -2.91 -4.83
CA LEU A 58 13.74 -2.71 -5.55
C LEU A 58 13.60 -1.26 -6.04
N SER A 59 12.80 -1.06 -7.09
CA SER A 59 12.40 0.28 -7.51
C SER A 59 11.54 0.94 -6.43
N GLY A 60 11.42 2.27 -6.47
CA GLY A 60 10.57 2.99 -5.53
C GLY A 60 9.12 2.54 -5.57
N GLY A 61 8.57 2.30 -6.76
CA GLY A 61 7.21 1.80 -6.91
C GLY A 61 7.02 0.41 -6.33
N GLN A 62 8.01 -0.48 -6.49
CA GLN A 62 7.94 -1.81 -5.92
C GLN A 62 8.05 -1.78 -4.39
N LYS A 63 8.88 -0.89 -3.84
CA LYS A 63 8.98 -0.70 -2.39
C LYS A 63 7.66 -0.22 -1.80
N ALA A 64 7.04 0.78 -2.41
CA ALA A 64 5.76 1.32 -1.95
C ALA A 64 4.66 0.26 -2.02
N LYS A 65 4.62 -0.50 -3.10
CA LYS A 65 3.66 -1.59 -3.26
C LYS A 65 3.85 -2.66 -2.18
N LEU A 66 5.10 -2.99 -1.86
CA LEU A 66 5.40 -3.99 -0.83
C LEU A 66 4.89 -3.55 0.54
N LEU A 67 5.11 -2.30 0.90
CA LEU A 67 4.61 -1.78 2.18
C LEU A 67 3.08 -1.82 2.22
N LEU A 68 2.43 -1.46 1.13
CA LEU A 68 0.98 -1.51 1.04
C LEU A 68 0.45 -2.95 1.16
N LEU A 69 1.15 -3.91 0.56
CA LEU A 69 0.82 -5.34 0.70
C LEU A 69 0.92 -5.78 2.16
N GLN A 70 1.99 -5.41 2.84
CA GLN A 70 2.19 -5.76 4.23
C GLN A 70 1.08 -5.19 5.11
N MET A 71 0.69 -3.95 4.88
CA MET A 71 -0.40 -3.31 5.61
C MET A 71 -1.73 -4.01 5.36
N SER A 72 -2.00 -4.40 4.11
CA SER A 72 -3.22 -5.13 3.77
C SER A 72 -3.28 -6.50 4.42
N MET A 73 -2.14 -7.20 4.48
CA MET A 73 -2.05 -8.54 5.06
C MET A 73 -2.06 -8.52 6.60
N SER A 74 -1.75 -7.40 7.20
CA SER A 74 -1.66 -7.29 8.67
C SER A 74 -3.01 -7.23 9.37
N GLY A 75 -4.11 -7.23 8.62
CA GLY A 75 -5.46 -7.19 9.19
C GLY A 75 -5.90 -5.82 9.64
N SER A 76 -5.35 -4.76 9.06
CA SER A 76 -5.75 -3.39 9.39
C SER A 76 -7.18 -3.11 8.97
N ASP A 77 -7.89 -2.37 9.81
CA ASP A 77 -9.26 -1.94 9.54
C ASP A 77 -9.29 -0.62 8.78
N VAL A 78 -8.24 0.19 8.93
CA VAL A 78 -8.12 1.50 8.29
C VAL A 78 -6.72 1.66 7.76
N LEU A 79 -6.60 2.10 6.51
CA LEU A 79 -5.34 2.51 5.91
C LEU A 79 -5.34 4.03 5.76
N ILE A 80 -4.29 4.67 6.24
CA ILE A 80 -4.08 6.10 6.02
C ILE A 80 -2.91 6.25 5.06
N LEU A 81 -3.19 6.85 3.90
CA LEU A 81 -2.20 7.03 2.84
C LEU A 81 -1.92 8.53 2.67
N ASP A 82 -0.69 8.94 2.94
CA ASP A 82 -0.28 10.34 2.87
C ASP A 82 0.42 10.61 1.53
N GLU A 83 -0.25 11.35 0.65
CA GLU A 83 0.22 11.66 -0.70
C GLU A 83 0.68 10.42 -1.47
N PRO A 84 -0.20 9.40 -1.63
CA PRO A 84 0.22 8.12 -2.20
C PRO A 84 0.71 8.21 -3.64
N THR A 85 0.21 9.16 -4.42
CA THR A 85 0.59 9.30 -5.83
C THR A 85 2.03 9.77 -6.03
N ARG A 86 2.70 10.23 -4.97
CA ARG A 86 4.12 10.55 -5.03
C ARG A 86 4.99 9.31 -5.14
N ASN A 87 4.53 8.21 -4.55
CA ASN A 87 5.31 6.97 -4.44
C ASN A 87 4.87 5.93 -5.46
N PHE A 88 3.61 5.96 -5.84
CA PHE A 88 3.04 5.09 -6.86
C PHE A 88 1.83 5.79 -7.49
N SER A 89 1.46 5.38 -8.69
CA SER A 89 0.27 5.91 -9.36
C SER A 89 -0.77 4.81 -9.50
N PRO A 90 -1.85 4.82 -8.69
CA PRO A 90 -2.92 3.83 -8.84
C PRO A 90 -3.59 3.90 -10.20
N LEU A 91 -3.58 5.09 -10.83
CA LEU A 91 -4.23 5.27 -12.14
C LEU A 91 -3.47 4.57 -13.26
N SER A 92 -2.14 4.52 -13.17
CA SER A 92 -1.30 3.84 -14.16
C SER A 92 -0.86 2.44 -13.74
N ASN A 93 -1.15 2.05 -12.50
CA ASN A 93 -0.78 0.72 -11.98
C ASN A 93 -2.03 -0.06 -11.59
N PRO A 94 -2.50 -0.97 -12.48
CA PRO A 94 -3.71 -1.74 -12.21
C PRO A 94 -3.64 -2.61 -10.96
N VAL A 95 -2.46 -3.12 -10.64
CA VAL A 95 -2.28 -3.98 -9.46
C VAL A 95 -2.58 -3.19 -8.18
N ILE A 96 -2.00 -2.00 -8.07
CA ILE A 96 -2.23 -1.14 -6.89
C ILE A 96 -3.69 -0.70 -6.82
N ARG A 97 -4.28 -0.33 -7.96
CA ARG A 97 -5.69 0.08 -8.00
C ARG A 97 -6.60 -1.05 -7.52
N GLN A 98 -6.38 -2.27 -7.99
CA GLN A 98 -7.16 -3.44 -7.58
C GLN A 98 -7.02 -3.69 -6.08
N MET A 99 -5.81 -3.56 -5.57
CA MET A 99 -5.53 -3.77 -4.16
C MET A 99 -6.29 -2.77 -3.29
N LEU A 100 -6.30 -1.50 -3.66
CA LEU A 100 -7.03 -0.46 -2.95
C LEU A 100 -8.55 -0.69 -3.01
N LYS A 101 -9.06 -1.07 -4.18
CA LYS A 101 -10.51 -1.34 -4.34
C LYS A 101 -10.98 -2.56 -3.58
N LYS A 102 -10.13 -3.57 -3.42
CA LYS A 102 -10.48 -4.81 -2.73
C LYS A 102 -10.22 -4.76 -1.23
N PHE A 103 -9.62 -3.71 -0.73
CA PHE A 103 -9.40 -3.58 0.69
C PHE A 103 -10.74 -3.55 1.42
N GLY A 104 -10.91 -4.46 2.39
CA GLY A 104 -12.20 -4.65 3.07
C GLY A 104 -12.52 -3.64 4.16
N GLY A 105 -11.58 -2.76 4.48
CA GLY A 105 -11.77 -1.72 5.48
C GLY A 105 -11.88 -0.33 4.87
N ALA A 106 -11.63 0.69 5.68
CA ALA A 106 -11.66 2.08 5.23
C ALA A 106 -10.27 2.54 4.77
N ILE A 107 -10.24 3.38 3.75
CA ILE A 107 -9.01 4.02 3.28
C ILE A 107 -9.19 5.52 3.37
N LEU A 108 -8.30 6.18 4.10
CA LEU A 108 -8.24 7.63 4.17
C LEU A 108 -6.99 8.09 3.44
N SER A 109 -7.17 8.82 2.34
CA SER A 109 -6.06 9.34 1.55
C SER A 109 -5.98 10.84 1.71
N ILE A 110 -4.78 11.36 1.94
CA ILE A 110 -4.49 12.78 1.97
C ILE A 110 -3.77 13.07 0.66
N SER A 111 -4.42 13.81 -0.26
CA SER A 111 -3.87 14.01 -1.59
C SER A 111 -4.29 15.33 -2.19
N HIS A 112 -3.43 15.90 -3.03
CA HIS A 112 -3.72 17.05 -3.87
C HIS A 112 -3.95 16.63 -5.34
N ASP A 113 -3.85 15.35 -5.64
CA ASP A 113 -4.04 14.81 -6.99
C ASP A 113 -5.53 14.65 -7.28
N ARG A 114 -6.08 15.51 -8.12
CA ARG A 114 -7.51 15.50 -8.44
C ARG A 114 -7.96 14.25 -9.17
N LYS A 115 -7.14 13.73 -10.08
CA LYS A 115 -7.46 12.50 -10.81
C LYS A 115 -7.54 11.31 -9.86
N TYR A 116 -6.59 11.23 -8.94
CA TYR A 116 -6.59 10.19 -7.93
C TYR A 116 -7.88 10.24 -7.09
N MET A 117 -8.24 11.44 -6.61
CA MET A 117 -9.43 11.61 -5.80
C MET A 117 -10.71 11.26 -6.56
N GLU A 118 -10.80 11.66 -7.83
CA GLU A 118 -11.99 11.40 -8.64
C GLU A 118 -12.17 9.91 -8.97
N GLU A 119 -11.09 9.20 -9.26
CA GLU A 119 -11.19 7.83 -9.73
C GLU A 119 -11.12 6.78 -8.62
N VAL A 120 -10.44 7.07 -7.52
CA VAL A 120 -10.20 6.09 -6.45
C VAL A 120 -11.10 6.31 -5.25
N ALA A 121 -11.38 7.55 -4.89
CA ALA A 121 -12.14 7.88 -3.70
C ALA A 121 -13.65 7.83 -3.93
N ASP A 122 -14.38 7.27 -2.98
CA ASP A 122 -15.85 7.30 -2.98
C ASP A 122 -16.37 8.65 -2.51
N LYS A 123 -15.67 9.27 -1.56
CA LYS A 123 -16.02 10.57 -1.00
C LYS A 123 -14.77 11.45 -0.96
N VAL A 124 -14.94 12.73 -1.27
CA VAL A 124 -13.84 13.68 -1.20
C VAL A 124 -14.27 14.86 -0.33
N TYR A 125 -13.42 15.20 0.65
CA TYR A 125 -13.62 16.32 1.54
C TYR A 125 -12.51 17.34 1.32
N GLU A 126 -12.84 18.61 1.37
CA GLU A 126 -11.84 19.70 1.33
C GLU A 126 -11.77 20.35 2.71
N LEU A 127 -10.56 20.56 3.21
CA LEU A 127 -10.36 21.26 4.47
C LEU A 127 -10.34 22.75 4.19
N THR A 128 -11.32 23.46 4.74
CA THR A 128 -11.46 24.91 4.61
C THR A 128 -11.45 25.55 5.98
N GLU A 129 -11.54 26.89 6.03
CA GLU A 129 -11.67 27.63 7.30
C GLU A 129 -12.92 27.22 8.08
N LYS A 130 -13.92 26.68 7.40
CA LYS A 130 -15.17 26.22 8.01
C LYS A 130 -15.12 24.74 8.43
N GLY A 131 -13.97 24.07 8.24
CA GLY A 131 -13.81 22.65 8.54
C GLY A 131 -13.78 21.81 7.27
N LEU A 132 -14.22 20.56 7.40
CA LEU A 132 -14.26 19.64 6.25
C LEU A 132 -15.56 19.81 5.48
N GLU A 133 -15.43 20.04 4.19
CA GLU A 133 -16.58 20.19 3.29
C GLU A 133 -16.60 19.03 2.28
N LEU A 134 -17.75 18.38 2.13
CA LEU A 134 -17.91 17.28 1.17
C LEU A 134 -17.93 17.83 -0.26
N LYS A 135 -17.04 17.29 -1.13
CA LYS A 135 -16.93 17.69 -2.54
C LYS A 135 -17.39 16.59 -3.50
N LYS A 136 -17.42 15.34 -3.05
CA LYS A 136 -17.83 14.19 -3.85
C LYS A 136 -18.46 13.14 -2.94
N GLY A 137 -19.47 12.48 -3.43
CA GLY A 137 -20.16 11.41 -2.69
C GLY A 137 -21.50 11.83 -2.23
#